data_72df1b65eedbf74cfeb6aa402db375fa
#
_entry.id   72df1b65eedbf74cfeb6aa402db375fa
#
_cell.length_a   1.000
_cell.length_b   1.000
_cell.length_c   1.000
_cell.angle_alpha   90.00
_cell.angle_beta   90.00
_cell.angle_gamma   90.00
#
_symmetry.space_group_name_H-M   'P 1'
#
loop_
_entity.id
_entity.type
_entity.pdbx_description
1 polymer ?
#
loop_
_entity_poly.entity_id
_entity_poly.type
_entity_poly.pdbx_seq_one_letter_code
_entity_poly.pdbx_strand_id
1 'polypeptide(L)'
;KNIFNQKVVLSFLLLFSLTLTTSLAQTEDVVIVDSDFSNKGGLIASLPINVALIETKMSNILAQTFKQALAENPNVKNIHLFAPSTDASINLDGQPYNAETIAKQFHPTDFQTHNPITVFVYSCSLAKNALGISLLETISSRTGFNVASCASCDDLKDELMFDYSVRPLTATSNLFE
;
A
#
# COMPACT_ATOMS: atom_id res chain seq x y z
N LYS A 1 -41.67 -47.15 -8.52
CA LYS A 1 -41.91 -46.28 -9.69
C LYS A 1 -41.59 -44.83 -9.31
N ASN A 2 -40.35 -44.42 -9.18
CA ASN A 2 -39.92 -43.00 -9.19
C ASN A 2 -38.42 -42.91 -8.88
N ILE A 3 -37.62 -43.92 -9.27
CA ILE A 3 -36.18 -43.97 -9.00
C ILE A 3 -35.40 -43.11 -10.06
N PHE A 4 -36.07 -42.77 -11.19
CA PHE A 4 -35.40 -42.06 -12.26
C PHE A 4 -35.22 -40.54 -12.01
N ASN A 5 -36.10 -39.93 -11.21
CA ASN A 5 -36.06 -38.50 -10.93
C ASN A 5 -35.05 -38.10 -9.82
N GLN A 6 -34.67 -38.99 -8.94
CA GLN A 6 -33.79 -38.66 -7.84
C GLN A 6 -32.33 -38.54 -8.27
N LYS A 7 -31.89 -39.36 -9.21
CA LYS A 7 -30.51 -39.31 -9.72
C LYS A 7 -30.25 -38.08 -10.62
N VAL A 8 -31.26 -37.64 -11.37
CA VAL A 8 -31.15 -36.46 -12.24
C VAL A 8 -31.13 -35.19 -11.41
N VAL A 9 -31.92 -35.09 -10.35
CA VAL A 9 -31.95 -33.93 -9.45
C VAL A 9 -30.64 -33.83 -8.64
N LEU A 10 -30.08 -34.95 -8.18
CA LEU A 10 -28.80 -34.95 -7.48
C LEU A 10 -27.63 -34.55 -8.37
N SER A 11 -27.66 -34.97 -9.66
CA SER A 11 -26.62 -34.57 -10.63
C SER A 11 -26.68 -33.09 -11.00
N PHE A 12 -27.88 -32.50 -11.05
CA PHE A 12 -28.07 -31.06 -11.28
C PHE A 12 -27.64 -30.20 -10.10
N LEU A 13 -27.87 -30.66 -8.86
CA LEU A 13 -27.43 -29.98 -7.65
C LEU A 13 -25.90 -30.00 -7.48
N LEU A 14 -25.22 -31.06 -7.91
CA LEU A 14 -23.75 -31.16 -7.90
C LEU A 14 -23.08 -30.30 -8.97
N LEU A 15 -23.74 -30.07 -10.12
CA LEU A 15 -23.23 -29.19 -11.18
C LEU A 15 -23.42 -27.71 -10.86
N PHE A 16 -24.39 -27.35 -10.02
CA PHE A 16 -24.63 -25.96 -9.65
C PHE A 16 -23.74 -25.45 -8.52
N SER A 17 -23.12 -26.34 -7.75
CA SER A 17 -22.22 -26.00 -6.66
C SER A 17 -20.77 -25.70 -7.12
N LEU A 18 -20.43 -25.90 -8.40
CA LEU A 18 -19.07 -25.74 -8.92
C LEU A 18 -18.79 -24.38 -9.61
N THR A 19 -19.74 -23.44 -9.65
CA THR A 19 -19.55 -22.19 -10.42
C THR A 19 -19.57 -20.92 -9.60
N LEU A 20 -19.49 -20.99 -8.28
CA LEU A 20 -19.34 -19.80 -7.42
C LEU A 20 -17.90 -19.67 -6.91
N THR A 21 -16.91 -19.83 -7.78
CA THR A 21 -15.65 -19.16 -7.57
C THR A 21 -15.83 -17.70 -7.96
N THR A 22 -16.36 -16.88 -7.07
CA THR A 22 -16.16 -15.44 -7.16
C THR A 22 -14.65 -15.22 -7.12
N SER A 23 -14.08 -14.97 -8.29
CA SER A 23 -12.76 -14.36 -8.36
C SER A 23 -12.89 -13.01 -7.66
N LEU A 24 -12.61 -12.98 -6.37
CA LEU A 24 -12.34 -11.72 -5.68
C LEU A 24 -11.18 -11.12 -6.46
N ALA A 25 -11.42 -10.00 -7.11
CA ALA A 25 -10.35 -9.24 -7.75
C ALA A 25 -9.29 -9.02 -6.68
N GLN A 26 -8.14 -9.68 -6.85
CA GLN A 26 -7.06 -9.61 -5.88
C GLN A 26 -6.46 -8.23 -6.00
N THR A 27 -6.59 -7.43 -4.95
CA THR A 27 -6.06 -6.08 -4.89
C THR A 27 -4.54 -6.15 -4.78
N GLU A 28 -3.85 -5.58 -5.77
CA GLU A 28 -2.38 -5.48 -5.79
C GLU A 28 -1.89 -4.14 -5.23
N ASP A 29 -2.75 -3.14 -5.21
CA ASP A 29 -2.46 -1.78 -4.76
C ASP A 29 -3.23 -1.45 -3.48
N VAL A 30 -2.51 -0.99 -2.46
CA VAL A 30 -3.07 -0.49 -1.20
C VAL A 30 -2.70 0.98 -1.05
N VAL A 31 -3.69 1.82 -0.86
CA VAL A 31 -3.52 3.24 -0.57
C VAL A 31 -3.69 3.48 0.92
N ILE A 32 -2.69 4.04 1.55
CA ILE A 32 -2.71 4.52 2.94
C ILE A 32 -2.78 6.04 2.88
N VAL A 33 -3.82 6.61 3.45
CA VAL A 33 -4.02 8.07 3.49
C VAL A 33 -4.09 8.54 4.93
N ASP A 34 -3.24 9.50 5.26
CA ASP A 34 -3.26 10.18 6.54
C ASP A 34 -4.55 11.01 6.73
N SER A 35 -5.04 11.09 7.98
CA SER A 35 -6.25 11.85 8.31
C SER A 35 -6.13 13.34 7.96
N ASP A 36 -4.93 13.90 8.07
CA ASP A 36 -4.62 15.32 7.87
C ASP A 36 -4.03 15.60 6.47
N PHE A 37 -4.03 14.61 5.58
CA PHE A 37 -3.53 14.80 4.23
C PHE A 37 -4.38 15.83 3.46
N SER A 38 -3.73 16.82 2.87
CA SER A 38 -4.42 17.89 2.16
C SER A 38 -5.16 17.34 0.94
N ASN A 39 -6.41 17.79 0.73
CA ASN A 39 -7.29 17.30 -0.35
C ASN A 39 -7.58 15.78 -0.31
N LYS A 40 -7.57 15.17 0.88
CA LYS A 40 -7.89 13.75 1.06
C LYS A 40 -9.18 13.32 0.35
N GLY A 41 -10.24 14.10 0.45
CA GLY A 41 -11.52 13.78 -0.21
C GLY A 41 -11.42 13.71 -1.73
N GLY A 42 -10.69 14.63 -2.35
CA GLY A 42 -10.44 14.61 -3.79
C GLY A 42 -9.58 13.41 -4.21
N LEU A 43 -8.55 13.10 -3.43
CA LEU A 43 -7.71 11.91 -3.63
C LEU A 43 -8.56 10.63 -3.60
N ILE A 44 -9.35 10.43 -2.55
CA ILE A 44 -10.16 9.22 -2.38
C ILE A 44 -11.18 9.08 -3.54
N ALA A 45 -11.79 10.20 -3.97
CA ALA A 45 -12.73 10.19 -5.08
C ALA A 45 -12.09 9.84 -6.45
N SER A 46 -10.78 10.00 -6.59
CA SER A 46 -10.02 9.69 -7.82
C SER A 46 -9.41 8.29 -7.85
N LEU A 47 -9.48 7.53 -6.73
CA LEU A 47 -8.88 6.20 -6.67
C LEU A 47 -9.59 5.21 -7.60
N PRO A 48 -8.85 4.32 -8.29
CA PRO A 48 -9.41 3.21 -9.03
C PRO A 48 -10.23 2.25 -8.15
N ILE A 49 -11.22 1.57 -8.73
CA ILE A 49 -12.14 0.69 -8.00
C ILE A 49 -11.44 -0.53 -7.39
N ASN A 50 -10.33 -0.97 -7.98
CA ASN A 50 -9.58 -2.17 -7.58
C ASN A 50 -8.45 -1.90 -6.57
N VAL A 51 -8.47 -0.76 -5.91
CA VAL A 51 -7.49 -0.35 -4.91
C VAL A 51 -8.07 -0.53 -3.51
N ALA A 52 -7.31 -1.10 -2.58
CA ALA A 52 -7.69 -1.12 -1.18
C ALA A 52 -7.31 0.21 -0.51
N LEU A 53 -8.21 0.77 0.29
CA LEU A 53 -8.00 2.03 0.99
C LEU A 53 -7.90 1.80 2.49
N ILE A 54 -6.87 2.34 3.10
CA ILE A 54 -6.67 2.43 4.56
C ILE A 54 -6.58 3.91 4.91
N GLU A 55 -7.63 4.44 5.52
CA GLU A 55 -7.59 5.77 6.14
C GLU A 55 -7.06 5.63 7.57
N THR A 56 -6.00 6.37 7.90
CA THR A 56 -5.47 6.34 9.26
C THR A 56 -6.38 7.12 10.22
N LYS A 57 -6.35 6.71 11.48
CA LYS A 57 -7.12 7.34 12.57
C LYS A 57 -6.16 7.62 13.72
N MET A 58 -6.53 8.59 14.56
CA MET A 58 -5.78 8.91 15.79
C MET A 58 -5.43 7.61 16.53
N SER A 59 -4.17 7.40 16.80
CA SER A 59 -3.55 6.20 17.41
C SER A 59 -2.99 5.13 16.45
N ASN A 60 -3.11 5.26 15.15
CA ASN A 60 -2.44 4.30 14.26
C ASN A 60 -0.92 4.56 14.25
N ILE A 61 -0.16 3.50 14.49
CA ILE A 61 1.30 3.53 14.35
C ILE A 61 1.65 3.09 12.93
N LEU A 62 2.57 3.78 12.25
CA LEU A 62 2.93 3.48 10.85
C LEU A 62 3.29 2.00 10.62
N ALA A 63 4.03 1.39 11.56
CA ALA A 63 4.34 -0.04 11.50
C ALA A 63 3.08 -0.92 11.54
N GLN A 64 2.08 -0.58 12.37
CA GLN A 64 0.83 -1.33 12.44
C GLN A 64 -0.01 -1.14 11.18
N THR A 65 -0.02 0.07 10.61
CA THR A 65 -0.72 0.37 9.36
C THR A 65 -0.16 -0.45 8.19
N PHE A 66 1.18 -0.59 8.11
CA PHE A 66 1.81 -1.47 7.11
C PHE A 66 1.44 -2.94 7.36
N LYS A 67 1.47 -3.41 8.61
CA LYS A 67 1.05 -4.78 8.96
C LYS A 67 -0.40 -5.05 8.61
N GLN A 68 -1.28 -4.08 8.84
CA GLN A 68 -2.69 -4.16 8.44
C GLN A 68 -2.81 -4.28 6.91
N ALA A 69 -2.10 -3.43 6.15
CA ALA A 69 -2.10 -3.49 4.68
C ALA A 69 -1.73 -4.89 4.17
N LEU A 70 -0.70 -5.51 4.76
CA LEU A 70 -0.26 -6.86 4.40
C LEU A 70 -1.28 -7.95 4.79
N ALA A 71 -1.84 -7.85 5.99
CA ALA A 71 -2.76 -8.86 6.51
C ALA A 71 -4.10 -8.89 5.76
N GLU A 72 -4.61 -7.71 5.41
CA GLU A 72 -5.89 -7.56 4.71
C GLU A 72 -5.75 -7.79 3.18
N ASN A 73 -4.53 -7.61 2.63
CA ASN A 73 -4.27 -7.71 1.20
C ASN A 73 -3.07 -8.63 0.91
N PRO A 74 -3.22 -9.96 0.98
CA PRO A 74 -2.11 -10.91 0.89
C PRO A 74 -1.38 -10.91 -0.47
N ASN A 75 -1.99 -10.31 -1.50
CA ASN A 75 -1.40 -10.20 -2.84
C ASN A 75 -0.87 -8.80 -3.16
N VAL A 76 -0.80 -7.92 -2.16
CA VAL A 76 -0.30 -6.55 -2.34
C VAL A 76 1.11 -6.57 -2.95
N LYS A 77 1.31 -5.72 -3.94
CA LYS A 77 2.59 -5.44 -4.60
C LYS A 77 3.03 -4.01 -4.37
N ASN A 78 2.07 -3.10 -4.27
CA ASN A 78 2.32 -1.68 -4.13
C ASN A 78 1.57 -1.11 -2.92
N ILE A 79 2.27 -0.34 -2.11
CA ILE A 79 1.70 0.45 -1.01
C ILE A 79 1.93 1.92 -1.36
N HIS A 80 0.86 2.67 -1.50
CA HIS A 80 0.88 4.10 -1.79
C HIS A 80 0.62 4.88 -0.51
N LEU A 81 1.63 5.59 0.00
CA LEU A 81 1.56 6.33 1.25
C LEU A 81 1.38 7.83 0.98
N PHE A 82 0.20 8.33 1.28
CA PHE A 82 -0.16 9.75 1.26
C PHE A 82 -0.22 10.29 2.67
N ALA A 83 0.83 10.97 3.09
CA ALA A 83 0.95 11.56 4.42
C ALA A 83 1.71 12.87 4.34
N PRO A 84 1.40 13.86 5.19
CA PRO A 84 2.21 15.06 5.30
C PRO A 84 3.66 14.71 5.59
N SER A 85 4.60 15.40 4.96
CA SER A 85 6.02 15.14 5.13
C SER A 85 6.82 16.43 5.27
N THR A 86 7.98 16.30 5.90
CA THR A 86 9.04 17.31 5.95
C THR A 86 10.26 16.79 5.21
N ASP A 87 11.35 17.52 5.24
CA ASP A 87 12.63 17.08 4.67
C ASP A 87 13.23 15.84 5.37
N ALA A 88 12.75 15.48 6.57
CA ALA A 88 13.35 14.44 7.40
C ALA A 88 12.33 13.47 8.01
N SER A 89 11.03 13.70 7.85
CA SER A 89 10.00 12.88 8.49
C SER A 89 8.75 12.75 7.64
N ILE A 90 8.03 11.64 7.85
CA ILE A 90 6.64 11.42 7.44
C ILE A 90 5.78 11.61 8.70
N ASN A 91 4.69 12.35 8.59
CA ASN A 91 3.75 12.53 9.70
C ASN A 91 2.53 11.63 9.48
N LEU A 92 2.22 10.81 10.46
CA LEU A 92 1.01 9.98 10.44
C LEU A 92 0.20 10.27 11.70
N ASP A 93 -1.03 10.73 11.53
CA ASP A 93 -1.92 11.14 12.63
C ASP A 93 -1.25 12.10 13.62
N GLY A 94 -0.50 13.08 13.09
CA GLY A 94 0.22 14.07 13.87
C GLY A 94 1.52 13.57 14.52
N GLN A 95 1.90 12.31 14.33
CA GLN A 95 3.15 11.75 14.85
C GLN A 95 4.25 11.76 13.78
N PRO A 96 5.41 12.38 14.03
CA PRO A 96 6.52 12.39 13.09
C PRO A 96 7.31 11.07 13.15
N TYR A 97 7.55 10.49 11.99
CA TYR A 97 8.39 9.31 11.80
C TYR A 97 9.64 9.70 11.02
N ASN A 98 10.77 9.70 11.69
CA ASN A 98 12.10 9.84 11.09
C ASN A 98 12.84 8.48 11.06
N ALA A 99 14.06 8.45 10.52
CA ALA A 99 14.85 7.23 10.43
C ALA A 99 15.04 6.53 11.79
N GLU A 100 15.27 7.28 12.87
CA GLU A 100 15.44 6.73 14.22
C GLU A 100 14.15 6.09 14.74
N THR A 101 13.01 6.75 14.57
CA THR A 101 11.70 6.25 14.99
C THR A 101 11.37 4.95 14.24
N ILE A 102 11.58 4.94 12.92
CA ILE A 102 11.38 3.74 12.08
C ILE A 102 12.29 2.61 12.55
N ALA A 103 13.58 2.89 12.77
CA ALA A 103 14.55 1.88 13.22
C ALA A 103 14.16 1.22 14.56
N LYS A 104 13.47 1.95 15.44
CA LYS A 104 12.99 1.44 16.74
C LYS A 104 11.68 0.67 16.64
N GLN A 105 10.77 1.09 15.77
CA GLN A 105 9.40 0.56 15.73
C GLN A 105 9.21 -0.56 14.70
N PHE A 106 10.03 -0.61 13.64
CA PHE A 106 9.91 -1.59 12.59
C PHE A 106 10.81 -2.79 12.87
N HIS A 107 10.19 -3.93 13.12
CA HIS A 107 10.90 -5.19 13.32
C HIS A 107 10.85 -6.01 12.01
N PRO A 108 11.99 -6.41 11.44
CA PRO A 108 12.03 -7.10 10.13
C PRO A 108 11.17 -8.36 10.07
N THR A 109 10.98 -9.04 11.20
CA THR A 109 10.13 -10.24 11.29
C THR A 109 8.65 -9.95 11.05
N ASP A 110 8.22 -8.70 11.21
CA ASP A 110 6.82 -8.28 11.05
C ASP A 110 6.41 -8.08 9.58
N PHE A 111 7.39 -8.00 8.68
CA PHE A 111 7.20 -7.61 7.27
C PHE A 111 7.63 -8.69 6.27
N GLN A 112 7.66 -9.95 6.71
CA GLN A 112 8.00 -11.05 5.81
C GLN A 112 6.85 -11.30 4.82
N THR A 113 7.14 -11.18 3.54
CA THR A 113 6.19 -11.41 2.45
C THR A 113 6.78 -12.35 1.41
N HIS A 114 5.90 -13.09 0.71
CA HIS A 114 6.33 -13.94 -0.41
C HIS A 114 6.58 -13.15 -1.70
N ASN A 115 5.88 -12.02 -1.84
CA ASN A 115 5.99 -11.17 -3.02
C ASN A 115 6.88 -9.95 -2.73
N PRO A 116 7.65 -9.46 -3.71
CA PRO A 116 8.31 -8.17 -3.59
C PRO A 116 7.27 -7.06 -3.50
N ILE A 117 7.48 -6.13 -2.57
CA ILE A 117 6.59 -4.98 -2.36
C ILE A 117 7.36 -3.70 -2.62
N THR A 118 6.71 -2.73 -3.24
CA THR A 118 7.19 -1.36 -3.37
C THR A 118 6.29 -0.42 -2.58
N VAL A 119 6.90 0.45 -1.76
CA VAL A 119 6.23 1.55 -1.06
C VAL A 119 6.50 2.83 -1.83
N PHE A 120 5.46 3.44 -2.37
CA PHE A 120 5.50 4.74 -3.02
C PHE A 120 5.13 5.81 -2.00
N VAL A 121 6.11 6.63 -1.62
CA VAL A 121 5.91 7.73 -0.66
C VAL A 121 5.66 9.01 -1.44
N TYR A 122 4.45 9.54 -1.36
CA TYR A 122 4.03 10.75 -2.06
C TYR A 122 4.51 12.00 -1.32
N SER A 123 5.77 12.34 -1.55
CA SER A 123 6.46 13.48 -0.95
C SER A 123 7.40 14.11 -1.96
N CYS A 124 7.37 15.45 -2.06
CA CYS A 124 8.29 16.23 -2.90
C CYS A 124 9.48 16.77 -2.11
N SER A 125 9.69 16.38 -0.87
CA SER A 125 10.77 16.91 -0.02
C SER A 125 11.76 15.83 0.43
N LEU A 126 11.28 14.63 0.78
CA LEU A 126 12.10 13.58 1.40
C LEU A 126 13.30 13.17 0.56
N ALA A 127 13.09 12.89 -0.73
CA ALA A 127 14.18 12.41 -1.60
C ALA A 127 15.15 13.53 -2.06
N LYS A 128 14.93 14.78 -1.66
CA LYS A 128 15.79 15.94 -2.01
C LYS A 128 17.00 16.10 -1.06
N ASN A 129 17.01 15.44 0.08
CA ASN A 129 18.05 15.67 1.08
C ASN A 129 18.47 14.38 1.82
N ALA A 130 19.62 14.41 2.47
CA ALA A 130 20.23 13.26 3.10
C ALA A 130 19.38 12.65 4.25
N LEU A 131 18.65 13.46 5.01
CA LEU A 131 17.83 12.98 6.14
C LEU A 131 16.60 12.23 5.64
N GLY A 132 15.94 12.75 4.62
CA GLY A 132 14.81 12.11 3.99
C GLY A 132 15.22 10.83 3.26
N ILE A 133 16.34 10.84 2.54
CA ILE A 133 16.92 9.64 1.93
C ILE A 133 17.21 8.59 3.00
N SER A 134 17.84 8.96 4.11
CA SER A 134 18.10 8.04 5.23
C SER A 134 16.81 7.44 5.81
N LEU A 135 15.71 8.21 5.88
CA LEU A 135 14.41 7.70 6.28
C LEU A 135 13.89 6.64 5.29
N LEU A 136 13.92 6.92 3.98
CA LEU A 136 13.45 5.99 2.94
C LEU A 136 14.28 4.69 2.93
N GLU A 137 15.60 4.80 3.06
CA GLU A 137 16.52 3.67 3.19
C GLU A 137 16.26 2.85 4.46
N THR A 138 15.94 3.53 5.58
CA THR A 138 15.63 2.86 6.84
C THR A 138 14.33 2.09 6.74
N ILE A 139 13.27 2.65 6.14
CA ILE A 139 12.03 1.91 5.87
C ILE A 139 12.35 0.67 5.03
N SER A 140 13.10 0.82 3.94
CA SER A 140 13.46 -0.30 3.07
C SER A 140 14.25 -1.39 3.81
N SER A 141 15.25 -1.02 4.61
CA SER A 141 16.07 -1.98 5.35
C SER A 141 15.29 -2.73 6.43
N ARG A 142 14.32 -2.08 7.06
CA ARG A 142 13.52 -2.65 8.14
C ARG A 142 12.36 -3.50 7.65
N THR A 143 11.79 -3.17 6.48
CA THR A 143 10.67 -3.93 5.93
C THR A 143 11.09 -4.97 4.89
N GLY A 144 12.25 -4.80 4.26
CA GLY A 144 12.65 -5.56 3.08
C GLY A 144 11.98 -5.08 1.78
N PHE A 145 11.10 -4.08 1.85
CA PHE A 145 10.39 -3.52 0.69
C PHE A 145 11.30 -2.58 -0.10
N ASN A 146 11.02 -2.40 -1.39
CA ASN A 146 11.55 -1.27 -2.11
C ASN A 146 10.81 0.00 -1.67
N VAL A 147 11.48 1.15 -1.67
CA VAL A 147 10.84 2.43 -1.32
C VAL A 147 11.21 3.44 -2.38
N ALA A 148 10.19 4.10 -2.92
CA ALA A 148 10.33 5.11 -3.96
C ALA A 148 9.67 6.42 -3.53
N SER A 149 10.21 7.54 -3.98
CA SER A 149 9.68 8.88 -3.77
C SER A 149 10.10 9.79 -4.91
N CYS A 150 9.53 11.00 -4.97
CA CYS A 150 9.90 12.00 -5.96
C CYS A 150 11.04 12.88 -5.43
N ALA A 151 12.11 13.03 -6.22
CA ALA A 151 13.19 13.96 -5.95
C ALA A 151 13.10 15.25 -6.80
N SER A 152 12.46 15.18 -7.97
CA SER A 152 12.37 16.30 -8.91
C SER A 152 11.09 17.13 -8.79
N CYS A 153 10.03 16.64 -8.15
CA CYS A 153 8.76 17.38 -8.03
C CYS A 153 8.85 18.54 -7.03
N ASP A 154 8.15 19.60 -7.30
CA ASP A 154 8.03 20.78 -6.41
C ASP A 154 6.67 20.82 -5.71
N ASP A 155 5.60 20.27 -6.32
CA ASP A 155 4.27 20.12 -5.73
C ASP A 155 3.71 18.73 -6.08
N LEU A 156 2.93 18.16 -5.17
CA LEU A 156 2.19 16.89 -5.38
C LEU A 156 1.08 16.98 -6.45
N LYS A 157 0.84 18.19 -6.98
CA LYS A 157 -0.06 18.42 -8.13
C LYS A 157 0.61 18.21 -9.48
N ASP A 158 1.95 18.22 -9.49
CA ASP A 158 2.71 17.93 -10.69
C ASP A 158 2.58 16.44 -11.04
N GLU A 159 2.86 16.09 -12.28
CA GLU A 159 2.97 14.69 -12.69
C GLU A 159 4.10 14.04 -11.87
N LEU A 160 3.71 13.21 -10.88
CA LEU A 160 4.63 12.61 -9.94
C LEU A 160 5.47 11.53 -10.63
N MET A 161 6.73 11.82 -10.83
CA MET A 161 7.72 10.85 -11.25
C MET A 161 8.47 10.33 -10.01
N PHE A 162 8.39 9.02 -9.75
CA PHE A 162 9.19 8.37 -8.70
C PHE A 162 10.61 8.15 -9.20
N ASP A 163 11.36 9.26 -9.31
CA ASP A 163 12.72 9.31 -9.85
C ASP A 163 13.81 8.99 -8.82
N TYR A 164 13.43 8.81 -7.56
CA TYR A 164 14.27 8.21 -6.52
C TYR A 164 13.68 6.89 -6.05
N SER A 165 14.53 5.86 -5.95
CA SER A 165 14.18 4.60 -5.29
C SER A 165 15.40 3.97 -4.63
N VAL A 166 15.20 3.30 -3.49
CA VAL A 166 16.27 2.61 -2.75
C VAL A 166 16.83 1.44 -3.55
N ARG A 167 15.98 0.77 -4.34
CA ARG A 167 16.35 -0.29 -5.28
C ARG A 167 15.73 0.02 -6.63
N PRO A 168 16.28 -0.48 -7.75
CA PRO A 168 15.69 -0.27 -9.06
C PRO A 168 14.20 -0.64 -9.08
N LEU A 169 13.37 0.24 -9.65
CA LEU A 169 11.95 -0.04 -9.84
C LEU A 169 11.79 -1.08 -10.96
N THR A 170 11.01 -2.11 -10.70
CA THR A 170 10.66 -3.16 -11.69
C THR A 170 9.37 -2.82 -12.43
N ALA A 171 8.57 -1.91 -11.89
CA ALA A 171 7.36 -1.40 -12.51
C ALA A 171 7.15 0.07 -12.09
N THR A 172 6.55 0.86 -12.95
CA THR A 172 6.02 2.18 -12.60
C THR A 172 4.67 2.00 -11.92
N SER A 173 4.39 2.83 -10.90
CA SER A 173 3.07 2.86 -10.31
C SER A 173 2.15 3.71 -11.17
N ASN A 174 1.13 3.09 -11.73
CA ASN A 174 0.11 3.74 -12.57
C ASN A 174 -1.19 3.93 -11.78
N LEU A 175 -1.11 4.42 -10.52
CA LEU A 175 -2.29 4.54 -9.65
C LEU A 175 -3.36 5.48 -10.25
N PHE A 176 -2.96 6.45 -11.10
CA PHE A 176 -3.83 7.49 -11.65
C PHE A 176 -3.87 7.53 -13.19
N GLU A 177 -3.45 6.47 -13.87
CA GLU A 177 -3.60 6.33 -15.33
C GLU A 177 -4.97 5.81 -15.75
#